data_efbb6d2201c9271685a8ccffacba46a5
#
_entry.id   efbb6d2201c9271685a8ccffacba46a5
#
_cell.length_a   1.000
_cell.length_b   1.000
_cell.length_c   1.000
_cell.angle_alpha   90.00
_cell.angle_beta   90.00
_cell.angle_gamma   90.00
#
_symmetry.space_group_name_H-M   'P 1'
#
loop_
_entity.id
_entity.type
_entity.pdbx_description
1 polymer ?
#
loop_
_entity_poly.entity_id
_entity_poly.type
_entity_poly.pdbx_seq_one_letter_code
_entity_poly.pdbx_strand_id
1 'polypeptide(L)'
;LVDIKKNKKFELPVAEEMQMGMTIGMLLAGQIPISIFPRWNFLLLAINQLVNHLDKLQLMNGKLYKSKAIIRTSIGSERPLHPQFQHVGDYSKSIKAMCPRIHIVKLQNPKNIFKEYKKAINRKDGKSTILVEYGDYYNEK
;
A
#
# COMPACT_ATOMS: atom_id res chain seq x y z
N LEU A 1 -4.58 -14.53 4.36
CA LEU A 1 -5.35 -13.84 5.45
C LEU A 1 -6.22 -14.82 6.27
N VAL A 2 -5.87 -16.11 6.29
CA VAL A 2 -6.68 -17.16 6.92
C VAL A 2 -6.82 -16.91 8.43
N ASP A 3 -5.73 -16.52 9.10
CA ASP A 3 -5.67 -16.38 10.56
C ASP A 3 -6.13 -15.01 11.10
N ILE A 4 -6.62 -14.10 10.24
CA ILE A 4 -7.13 -12.81 10.67
C ILE A 4 -8.60 -12.92 11.02
N LYS A 5 -8.99 -12.44 12.21
CA LYS A 5 -10.38 -12.41 12.67
C LYS A 5 -11.28 -11.70 11.64
N LYS A 6 -12.49 -12.23 11.41
CA LYS A 6 -13.45 -11.69 10.42
C LYS A 6 -13.73 -10.18 10.62
N ASN A 7 -13.89 -9.74 11.87
CA ASN A 7 -14.15 -8.32 12.20
C ASN A 7 -12.95 -7.38 11.95
N LYS A 8 -11.81 -7.91 11.53
CA LYS A 8 -10.63 -7.14 11.11
C LYS A 8 -10.32 -7.24 9.62
N LYS A 9 -11.24 -7.83 8.86
CA LYS A 9 -11.15 -7.95 7.40
C LYS A 9 -12.34 -7.26 6.78
N PHE A 10 -12.06 -6.45 5.77
CA PHE A 10 -13.08 -5.79 4.98
C PHE A 10 -12.84 -6.14 3.52
N GLU A 11 -13.82 -6.76 2.88
CA GLU A 11 -13.86 -6.92 1.44
C GLU A 11 -14.69 -5.77 0.88
N LEU A 12 -14.11 -5.06 -0.06
CA LEU A 12 -14.72 -3.90 -0.68
C LEU A 12 -15.05 -4.20 -2.13
N PRO A 13 -16.07 -3.56 -2.71
CA PRO A 13 -16.26 -3.62 -4.15
C PRO A 13 -15.04 -3.04 -4.87
N VAL A 14 -14.91 -3.34 -6.16
CA VAL A 14 -13.84 -2.79 -6.99
C VAL A 14 -14.07 -1.28 -7.18
N ALA A 15 -13.50 -0.50 -6.28
CA ALA A 15 -13.59 0.96 -6.22
C ALA A 15 -12.37 1.50 -5.46
N GLU A 16 -11.25 1.58 -6.13
CA GLU A 16 -9.94 1.83 -5.52
C GLU A 16 -9.85 3.21 -4.88
N GLU A 17 -10.49 4.22 -5.45
CA GLU A 17 -10.55 5.55 -4.84
C GLU A 17 -11.31 5.52 -3.51
N MET A 18 -12.47 4.85 -3.47
CA MET A 18 -13.23 4.65 -2.23
C MET A 18 -12.41 3.85 -1.21
N GLN A 19 -11.75 2.78 -1.63
CA GLN A 19 -10.89 1.97 -0.78
C GLN A 19 -9.79 2.81 -0.11
N MET A 20 -9.13 3.69 -0.87
CA MET A 20 -8.11 4.57 -0.31
C MET A 20 -8.72 5.63 0.62
N GLY A 21 -9.88 6.17 0.28
CA GLY A 21 -10.63 7.09 1.15
C GLY A 21 -10.98 6.44 2.49
N MET A 22 -11.49 5.21 2.48
CA MET A 22 -11.76 4.43 3.70
C MET A 22 -10.48 4.16 4.49
N THR A 23 -9.37 3.84 3.81
CA THR A 23 -8.06 3.65 4.44
C THR A 23 -7.64 4.91 5.21
N ILE A 24 -7.83 6.09 4.63
CA ILE A 24 -7.54 7.37 5.28
C ILE A 24 -8.49 7.60 6.46
N GLY A 25 -9.78 7.32 6.31
CA GLY A 25 -10.76 7.42 7.40
C GLY A 25 -10.40 6.54 8.59
N MET A 26 -10.04 5.27 8.35
CA MET A 26 -9.59 4.35 9.41
C MET A 26 -8.32 4.85 10.10
N LEU A 27 -7.38 5.42 9.33
CA LEU A 27 -6.17 6.04 9.87
C LEU A 27 -6.51 7.24 10.77
N LEU A 28 -7.43 8.11 10.36
CA LEU A 28 -7.89 9.24 11.16
C LEU A 28 -8.62 8.78 12.44
N ALA A 29 -9.28 7.63 12.41
CA ALA A 29 -9.87 6.97 13.57
C ALA A 29 -8.83 6.27 14.49
N GLY A 30 -7.53 6.50 14.26
CA GLY A 30 -6.45 5.96 15.10
C GLY A 30 -6.05 4.51 14.82
N GLN A 31 -6.56 3.92 13.74
CA GLN A 31 -6.21 2.56 13.34
C GLN A 31 -4.95 2.54 12.47
N ILE A 32 -4.36 1.37 12.28
CA ILE A 32 -3.28 1.14 11.31
C ILE A 32 -3.84 0.21 10.22
N PRO A 33 -4.52 0.73 9.21
CA PRO A 33 -5.07 -0.08 8.14
C PRO A 33 -3.95 -0.64 7.24
N ILE A 34 -4.16 -1.88 6.78
CA ILE A 34 -3.39 -2.49 5.70
C ILE A 34 -4.32 -2.60 4.52
N SER A 35 -4.14 -1.75 3.53
CA SER A 35 -4.96 -1.70 2.32
C SER A 35 -4.26 -2.41 1.17
N ILE A 36 -4.94 -3.34 0.52
CA ILE A 36 -4.37 -4.22 -0.50
C ILE A 36 -4.90 -3.82 -1.87
N PHE A 37 -4.01 -3.38 -2.73
CA PHE A 37 -4.25 -3.17 -4.16
C PHE A 37 -3.47 -4.24 -4.91
N PRO A 38 -4.11 -5.08 -5.72
CA PRO A 38 -3.46 -6.25 -6.32
C PRO A 38 -2.22 -5.92 -7.16
N ARG A 39 -2.22 -4.77 -7.82
CA ARG A 39 -1.12 -4.27 -8.67
C ARG A 39 -1.06 -2.75 -8.65
N TRP A 40 0.09 -2.19 -9.02
CA TRP A 40 0.26 -0.75 -9.20
C TRP A 40 -0.81 -0.11 -10.10
N ASN A 41 -1.15 -0.80 -11.19
CA ASN A 41 -2.12 -0.30 -12.16
C ASN A 41 -3.48 0.01 -11.53
N PHE A 42 -3.93 -0.81 -10.57
CA PHE A 42 -5.16 -0.56 -9.83
C PHE A 42 -4.99 0.55 -8.79
N LEU A 43 -3.82 0.65 -8.15
CA LEU A 43 -3.54 1.74 -7.23
C LEU A 43 -3.54 3.12 -7.93
N LEU A 44 -3.26 3.18 -9.24
CA LEU A 44 -3.36 4.43 -10.00
C LEU A 44 -4.78 5.02 -10.01
N LEU A 45 -5.82 4.21 -9.89
CA LEU A 45 -7.19 4.69 -9.78
C LEU A 45 -7.45 5.46 -8.46
N ALA A 46 -6.62 5.25 -7.45
CA ALA A 46 -6.67 5.95 -6.17
C ALA A 46 -5.63 7.09 -6.06
N ILE A 47 -5.07 7.55 -7.18
CA ILE A 47 -3.93 8.48 -7.17
C ILE A 47 -4.26 9.82 -6.49
N ASN A 48 -5.48 10.32 -6.66
CA ASN A 48 -5.91 11.55 -6.02
C ASN A 48 -5.87 11.40 -4.48
N GLN A 49 -6.46 10.35 -3.96
CA GLN A 49 -6.49 10.07 -2.52
C GLN A 49 -5.07 9.84 -1.96
N LEU A 50 -4.21 9.20 -2.74
CA LEU A 50 -2.82 8.95 -2.36
C LEU A 50 -2.00 10.24 -2.28
N VAL A 51 -2.03 11.06 -3.34
CA VAL A 51 -1.18 12.25 -3.49
C VAL A 51 -1.70 13.44 -2.69
N ASN A 52 -2.99 13.72 -2.79
CA ASN A 52 -3.57 14.92 -2.22
C ASN A 52 -4.01 14.77 -0.78
N HIS A 53 -4.27 13.55 -0.33
CA HIS A 53 -4.74 13.28 1.03
C HIS A 53 -3.73 12.49 1.85
N LEU A 54 -3.40 11.24 1.51
CA LEU A 54 -2.56 10.41 2.37
C LEU A 54 -1.14 10.98 2.53
N ASP A 55 -0.49 11.41 1.45
CA ASP A 55 0.87 12.00 1.51
C ASP A 55 0.90 13.30 2.32
N LYS A 56 -0.14 14.10 2.22
CA LYS A 56 -0.21 15.43 2.84
C LYS A 56 -0.88 15.46 4.21
N LEU A 57 -1.41 14.34 4.65
CA LEU A 57 -2.22 14.28 5.86
C LEU A 57 -1.53 14.89 7.09
N GLN A 58 -0.25 14.62 7.28
CA GLN A 58 0.52 15.18 8.40
C GLN A 58 0.75 16.70 8.31
N LEU A 59 0.76 17.25 7.11
CA LEU A 59 0.85 18.70 6.91
C LEU A 59 -0.48 19.37 7.27
N MET A 60 -1.59 18.79 6.82
CA MET A 60 -2.93 19.32 7.07
C MET A 60 -3.30 19.28 8.55
N ASN A 61 -2.82 18.29 9.29
CA ASN A 61 -3.15 18.09 10.71
C ASN A 61 -2.10 18.68 11.67
N GLY A 62 -1.19 19.54 11.21
CA GLY A 62 -0.18 20.15 12.08
C GLY A 62 0.71 19.15 12.81
N LYS A 63 0.92 17.96 12.25
CA LYS A 63 1.64 16.81 12.87
C LYS A 63 0.99 16.23 14.13
N LEU A 64 -0.26 16.56 14.43
CA LEU A 64 -1.00 16.05 15.59
C LEU A 64 -1.22 14.53 15.51
N TYR A 65 -1.42 14.01 14.31
CA TYR A 65 -1.63 12.58 14.09
C TYR A 65 -0.36 11.88 13.64
N LYS A 66 0.09 10.91 14.43
CA LYS A 66 1.17 9.98 14.07
C LYS A 66 0.65 8.67 13.48
N SER A 67 -0.60 8.67 13.08
CA SER A 67 -1.24 7.51 12.45
C SER A 67 -0.70 7.31 11.03
N LYS A 68 -0.64 6.06 10.61
CA LYS A 68 -0.05 5.63 9.35
C LYS A 68 -0.85 4.49 8.75
N ALA A 69 -0.84 4.40 7.43
CA ALA A 69 -1.38 3.27 6.69
C ALA A 69 -0.26 2.46 6.05
N ILE A 70 -0.53 1.19 5.83
CA ILE A 70 0.32 0.31 5.03
C ILE A 70 -0.46 -0.01 3.77
N ILE A 71 0.11 0.31 2.62
CA ILE A 71 -0.44 -0.03 1.32
C ILE A 71 0.37 -1.21 0.78
N ARG A 72 -0.30 -2.30 0.46
CA ARG A 72 0.30 -3.42 -0.23
C ARG A 72 -0.06 -3.35 -1.70
N THR A 73 0.93 -3.44 -2.57
CA THR A 73 0.73 -3.57 -4.02
C THR A 73 1.78 -4.47 -4.64
N SER A 74 1.66 -4.79 -5.93
CA SER A 74 2.66 -5.60 -6.61
C SER A 74 3.02 -5.08 -8.00
N ILE A 75 4.17 -5.53 -8.48
CA ILE A 75 4.61 -5.44 -9.86
C ILE A 75 4.30 -6.78 -10.50
N GLY A 76 3.68 -6.78 -11.68
CA GLY A 76 3.38 -7.92 -12.56
C GLY A 76 2.86 -9.07 -11.78
N SER A 77 2.55 -10.19 -12.19
CA SER A 77 3.42 -11.32 -12.47
C SER A 77 3.38 -11.61 -13.98
N GLU A 78 4.47 -12.11 -14.51
CA GLU A 78 4.54 -12.52 -15.91
C GLU A 78 4.32 -14.02 -16.06
N ARG A 79 4.34 -14.75 -14.97
CA ARG A 79 4.18 -16.21 -14.91
C ARG A 79 3.06 -16.60 -13.94
N PRO A 80 2.32 -17.69 -14.18
CA PRO A 80 2.31 -18.55 -15.36
C PRO A 80 1.62 -17.93 -16.58
N LEU A 81 0.94 -16.79 -16.41
CA LEU A 81 0.23 -16.07 -17.48
C LEU A 81 0.67 -14.62 -17.51
N HIS A 82 1.17 -14.15 -18.65
CA HIS A 82 1.52 -12.75 -18.85
C HIS A 82 0.25 -11.89 -18.98
N PRO A 83 0.01 -10.91 -18.06
CA PRO A 83 -1.22 -10.13 -18.00
C PRO A 83 -1.23 -8.96 -19.00
N GLN A 84 -0.36 -8.98 -19.98
CA GLN A 84 -0.08 -7.92 -20.96
C GLN A 84 0.61 -6.69 -20.35
N PHE A 85 1.14 -5.83 -21.20
CA PHE A 85 1.96 -4.67 -20.83
C PHE A 85 1.26 -3.68 -19.86
N GLN A 86 -0.06 -3.61 -19.93
CA GLN A 86 -0.87 -2.73 -19.08
C GLN A 86 -0.88 -3.12 -17.59
N HIS A 87 -0.40 -4.33 -17.22
CA HIS A 87 -0.49 -4.82 -15.84
C HIS A 87 0.87 -5.20 -15.22
N VAL A 88 1.98 -4.87 -15.87
CA VAL A 88 3.34 -5.20 -15.38
C VAL A 88 4.16 -3.98 -14.96
N GLY A 89 3.56 -2.79 -14.99
CA GLY A 89 4.25 -1.53 -14.73
C GLY A 89 4.77 -1.38 -13.30
N ASP A 90 5.98 -0.84 -13.15
CA ASP A 90 6.56 -0.40 -11.89
C ASP A 90 6.51 1.12 -11.79
N TYR A 91 5.58 1.64 -11.03
CA TYR A 91 5.40 3.08 -10.84
C TYR A 91 6.06 3.63 -9.57
N SER A 92 6.91 2.84 -8.91
CA SER A 92 7.53 3.20 -7.62
C SER A 92 8.27 4.54 -7.66
N LYS A 93 9.02 4.80 -8.74
CA LYS A 93 9.77 6.08 -8.89
C LYS A 93 8.83 7.27 -9.09
N SER A 94 7.82 7.12 -9.95
CA SER A 94 6.84 8.19 -10.24
C SER A 94 6.03 8.52 -8.99
N ILE A 95 5.52 7.51 -8.30
CA ILE A 95 4.78 7.69 -7.05
C ILE A 95 5.68 8.30 -5.98
N LYS A 96 6.95 7.92 -5.88
CA LYS A 96 7.87 8.54 -4.92
C LYS A 96 8.11 10.02 -5.18
N ALA A 97 8.15 10.43 -6.44
CA ALA A 97 8.26 11.84 -6.81
C ALA A 97 7.01 12.64 -6.42
N MET A 98 5.82 12.08 -6.62
CA MET A 98 4.55 12.72 -6.24
C MET A 98 4.25 12.66 -4.74
N CYS A 99 4.72 11.61 -4.06
CA CYS A 99 4.45 11.34 -2.63
C CYS A 99 5.76 11.28 -1.83
N PRO A 100 6.45 12.40 -1.63
CA PRO A 100 7.77 12.40 -0.97
C PRO A 100 7.72 11.98 0.51
N ARG A 101 6.55 12.06 1.15
CA ARG A 101 6.36 11.68 2.57
C ARG A 101 6.00 10.23 2.77
N ILE A 102 5.60 9.53 1.74
CA ILE A 102 5.31 8.10 1.80
C ILE A 102 6.59 7.30 1.57
N HIS A 103 6.82 6.27 2.39
CA HIS A 103 7.91 5.32 2.16
C HIS A 103 7.48 4.27 1.14
N ILE A 104 8.35 4.01 0.17
CA ILE A 104 8.13 2.93 -0.80
C ILE A 104 9.25 1.91 -0.62
N VAL A 105 8.89 0.67 -0.35
CA VAL A 105 9.81 -0.44 -0.11
C VAL A 105 9.50 -1.56 -1.08
N LYS A 106 10.44 -1.91 -1.94
CA LYS A 106 10.34 -3.06 -2.83
C LYS A 106 10.80 -4.32 -2.09
N LEU A 107 9.94 -5.32 -2.04
CA LEU A 107 10.20 -6.58 -1.36
C LEU A 107 10.85 -7.57 -2.34
N GLN A 108 12.14 -7.38 -2.56
CA GLN A 108 12.94 -8.19 -3.52
C GLN A 108 13.43 -9.52 -2.93
N ASN A 109 13.31 -9.71 -1.61
CA ASN A 109 13.78 -10.91 -0.95
C ASN A 109 12.72 -11.43 0.02
N PRO A 110 12.22 -12.67 -0.16
CA PRO A 110 11.21 -13.26 0.69
C PRO A 110 11.56 -13.24 2.19
N LYS A 111 12.85 -13.43 2.51
CA LYS A 111 13.35 -13.40 3.91
C LYS A 111 13.16 -12.04 4.60
N ASN A 112 12.99 -10.97 3.84
CA ASN A 112 12.82 -9.63 4.37
C ASN A 112 11.35 -9.20 4.52
N ILE A 113 10.39 -9.94 3.98
CA ILE A 113 8.97 -9.55 3.96
C ILE A 113 8.48 -9.25 5.38
N PHE A 114 8.58 -10.21 6.28
CA PHE A 114 8.13 -10.03 7.67
C PHE A 114 8.80 -8.83 8.36
N LYS A 115 10.10 -8.68 8.16
CA LYS A 115 10.89 -7.56 8.73
C LYS A 115 10.38 -6.21 8.24
N GLU A 116 10.11 -6.07 6.95
CA GLU A 116 9.65 -4.80 6.37
C GLU A 116 8.21 -4.47 6.79
N TYR A 117 7.30 -5.45 6.87
CA TYR A 117 5.96 -5.25 7.45
C TYR A 117 6.07 -4.82 8.92
N LYS A 118 6.90 -5.49 9.73
CA LYS A 118 7.13 -5.13 11.13
C LYS A 118 7.69 -3.72 11.28
N LYS A 119 8.61 -3.30 10.43
CA LYS A 119 9.12 -1.92 10.40
C LYS A 119 7.99 -0.94 10.07
N ALA A 120 7.20 -1.21 9.03
CA ALA A 120 6.10 -0.34 8.62
C ALA A 120 5.07 -0.16 9.76
N ILE A 121 4.68 -1.25 10.43
CA ILE A 121 3.76 -1.20 11.59
C ILE A 121 4.36 -0.40 12.74
N ASN A 122 5.64 -0.56 13.03
CA ASN A 122 6.30 0.04 14.20
C ASN A 122 6.87 1.45 13.95
N ARG A 123 6.68 2.03 12.76
CA ARG A 123 7.12 3.40 12.47
C ARG A 123 6.52 4.40 13.46
N LYS A 124 7.36 5.28 13.98
CA LYS A 124 6.95 6.32 14.95
C LYS A 124 6.91 7.72 14.34
N ASP A 125 7.35 7.86 13.08
CA ASP A 125 7.36 9.13 12.36
C ASP A 125 6.00 9.49 11.71
N GLY A 126 5.00 8.60 11.85
CA GLY A 126 3.66 8.78 11.30
C GLY A 126 3.57 8.70 9.77
N LYS A 127 4.65 8.31 9.08
CA LYS A 127 4.64 8.18 7.64
C LYS A 127 4.06 6.84 7.20
N SER A 128 3.16 6.87 6.24
CA SER A 128 2.63 5.67 5.60
C SER A 128 3.68 4.97 4.75
N THR A 129 3.48 3.68 4.51
CA THR A 129 4.43 2.87 3.76
C THR A 129 3.69 2.10 2.66
N ILE A 130 4.22 2.15 1.44
CA ILE A 130 3.81 1.27 0.35
C ILE A 130 4.82 0.13 0.27
N LEU A 131 4.34 -1.10 0.44
CA LEU A 131 5.11 -2.32 0.28
C LEU A 131 4.80 -2.90 -1.09
N VAL A 132 5.82 -3.01 -1.92
CA VAL A 132 5.72 -3.44 -3.32
C VAL A 132 6.27 -4.85 -3.44
N GLU A 133 5.39 -5.79 -3.73
CA GLU A 133 5.73 -7.19 -3.93
C GLU A 133 6.00 -7.48 -5.41
N TYR A 134 6.70 -8.57 -5.67
CA TYR A 134 6.89 -9.08 -7.02
C TYR A 134 6.00 -10.30 -7.21
N GLY A 135 5.04 -10.20 -8.11
CA GLY A 135 4.05 -11.25 -8.34
C GLY A 135 4.66 -12.58 -8.77
N ASP A 136 5.78 -12.56 -9.49
CA ASP A 136 6.45 -13.78 -9.93
C ASP A 136 7.04 -14.61 -8.78
N TYR A 137 7.26 -14.00 -7.61
CA TYR A 137 7.77 -14.71 -6.43
C TYR A 137 6.70 -15.48 -5.65
N TYR A 138 5.41 -15.29 -5.96
CA TYR A 138 4.33 -15.99 -5.24
C TYR A 138 4.33 -17.50 -5.47
N ASN A 139 4.94 -17.97 -6.55
CA ASN A 139 5.00 -19.39 -6.92
C ASN A 139 6.36 -20.02 -6.63
N GLU A 140 7.30 -19.31 -6.04
CA GLU A 140 8.57 -19.86 -5.58
C GLU A 140 8.32 -20.70 -4.31
N LYS A 141 8.61 -22.02 -4.42
CA LYS A 141 8.53 -22.97 -3.31
C LYS A 141 9.84 -22.98 -2.52
#